data_2b71cd174f85d4c125411297795ba6ef
#
_entry.id   2b71cd174f85d4c125411297795ba6ef
#
_cell.length_a   1.000
_cell.length_b   1.000
_cell.length_c   1.000
_cell.angle_alpha   90.00
_cell.angle_beta   90.00
_cell.angle_gamma   90.00
#
_symmetry.space_group_name_H-M   'P 1'
#
loop_
_entity.id
_entity.type
_entity.pdbx_description
1 polymer ?
#
loop_
_entity_poly.entity_id
_entity_poly.type
_entity_poly.pdbx_seq_one_letter_code
_entity_poly.pdbx_strand_id
1 'polypeptide(L)'
;WWQKPAIKNTSGDTPVTLAKWYGWDKLQPTYDATVTIPGGIKDVIIDPSNRLADINMLDNRKKGNVEVRFDSHIYPPVSTKKYRLYLRPDIWWNAYDGFKVGMHANGNYMGVKHAFSLTVWLNTHMAQGGARYNIGKEAQKKAGYFSYRFDYSNAIDKVMKRTTFYFHSRWLDGCEMYKIGLVKQFPKNFSGDI
;
A
#
# COMPACT_ATOMS: atom_id res chain seq x y z
N TRP A 1 10.67 -20.57 31.09
CA TRP A 1 11.11 -20.47 29.68
C TRP A 1 11.44 -19.05 29.24
N TRP A 2 11.71 -18.14 30.17
CA TRP A 2 12.07 -16.75 29.88
C TRP A 2 13.52 -16.51 30.27
N GLN A 3 14.45 -17.01 29.47
CA GLN A 3 15.83 -16.57 29.58
C GLN A 3 15.88 -15.11 29.12
N LYS A 4 16.58 -14.27 29.90
CA LYS A 4 16.90 -12.91 29.49
C LYS A 4 17.49 -12.99 28.07
N PRO A 5 17.02 -12.22 27.12
CA PRO A 5 17.62 -12.21 25.81
C PRO A 5 19.10 -11.89 25.98
N ALA A 6 19.97 -12.71 25.42
CA ALA A 6 21.40 -12.40 25.37
C ALA A 6 21.56 -11.16 24.47
N ILE A 7 21.67 -9.98 25.08
CA ILE A 7 21.98 -8.74 24.37
C ILE A 7 23.43 -8.87 23.93
N LYS A 8 23.68 -9.18 22.67
CA LYS A 8 25.01 -9.01 22.07
C LYS A 8 25.25 -7.50 21.95
N ASN A 9 26.02 -6.96 22.86
CA ASN A 9 26.59 -5.61 22.74
C ASN A 9 27.63 -5.66 21.62
N THR A 10 27.25 -5.26 20.43
CA THR A 10 28.17 -5.24 19.27
C THR A 10 28.92 -3.91 19.13
N SER A 11 28.55 -2.88 19.91
CA SER A 11 29.18 -1.56 19.77
C SER A 11 28.84 -0.70 20.99
N GLY A 12 29.62 -0.76 22.04
CA GLY A 12 29.66 0.27 23.09
C GLY A 12 28.32 0.81 23.66
N ASP A 13 27.20 0.29 23.26
CA ASP A 13 25.87 0.74 23.64
C ASP A 13 25.51 0.21 25.03
N THR A 14 25.05 1.08 25.92
CA THR A 14 24.59 0.69 27.25
C THR A 14 23.12 0.26 27.16
N PRO A 15 22.78 -1.03 27.38
CA PRO A 15 21.40 -1.48 27.33
C PRO A 15 20.60 -0.96 28.52
N VAL A 16 19.44 -0.38 28.26
CA VAL A 16 18.46 0.01 29.27
C VAL A 16 17.50 -1.15 29.47
N THR A 17 17.42 -1.68 30.69
CA THR A 17 16.47 -2.74 31.03
C THR A 17 15.17 -2.11 31.49
N LEU A 18 14.11 -2.32 30.72
CA LEU A 18 12.76 -1.87 31.05
C LEU A 18 12.08 -2.84 32.02
N ALA A 19 11.05 -2.37 32.72
CA ALA A 19 10.22 -3.22 33.60
C ALA A 19 9.58 -4.37 32.78
N LYS A 20 9.36 -5.50 33.43
CA LYS A 20 8.77 -6.66 32.78
C LYS A 20 7.31 -6.39 32.41
N TRP A 21 6.93 -6.66 31.17
CA TRP A 21 5.55 -6.56 30.70
C TRP A 21 4.84 -7.91 30.81
N TYR A 22 3.62 -7.89 31.33
CA TYR A 22 2.77 -9.07 31.52
C TYR A 22 1.51 -9.01 30.64
N GLY A 23 1.63 -8.49 29.42
CA GLY A 23 0.50 -8.16 28.53
C GLY A 23 -0.04 -9.28 27.65
N TRP A 24 0.28 -10.56 27.95
CA TRP A 24 -0.16 -11.69 27.13
C TRP A 24 -1.65 -12.03 27.30
N ASP A 25 -2.30 -11.53 28.33
CA ASP A 25 -3.62 -11.93 28.79
C ASP A 25 -4.75 -10.96 28.42
N LYS A 26 -4.57 -10.08 27.47
CA LYS A 26 -5.54 -9.03 27.07
C LYS A 26 -5.85 -7.98 28.16
N LEU A 27 -5.37 -8.11 29.36
CA LEU A 27 -5.62 -7.16 30.46
C LEU A 27 -4.73 -5.92 30.32
N GLN A 28 -3.53 -6.07 29.76
CA GLN A 28 -2.60 -4.99 29.50
C GLN A 28 -2.07 -5.07 28.06
N PRO A 29 -2.88 -4.68 27.07
CA PRO A 29 -2.52 -4.81 25.66
C PRO A 29 -1.42 -3.84 25.21
N THR A 30 -1.11 -2.81 26.02
CA THR A 30 -0.13 -1.77 25.72
C THR A 30 0.96 -1.73 26.79
N TYR A 31 2.15 -1.33 26.37
CA TYR A 31 3.28 -1.08 27.26
C TYR A 31 3.88 0.28 26.93
N ASP A 32 3.84 1.19 27.91
CA ASP A 32 4.40 2.53 27.78
C ASP A 32 5.75 2.60 28.49
N ALA A 33 6.78 3.00 27.75
CA ALA A 33 8.12 3.19 28.29
C ALA A 33 8.64 4.58 27.91
N THR A 34 9.15 5.30 28.90
CA THR A 34 9.82 6.58 28.69
C THR A 34 11.32 6.40 28.82
N VAL A 35 12.05 6.73 27.77
CA VAL A 35 13.51 6.64 27.73
C VAL A 35 14.07 8.01 27.34
N THR A 36 14.96 8.55 28.19
CA THR A 36 15.65 9.82 27.89
C THR A 36 16.97 9.52 27.17
N ILE A 37 17.10 10.02 25.94
CA ILE A 37 18.28 9.80 25.11
C ILE A 37 18.93 11.15 24.81
N PRO A 38 20.16 11.40 25.31
CA PRO A 38 20.94 12.58 24.96
C PRO A 38 21.27 12.58 23.46
N GLY A 39 21.00 13.69 22.75
CA GLY A 39 21.31 13.81 21.31
C GLY A 39 20.17 13.46 20.36
N GLY A 40 18.99 13.09 20.87
CA GLY A 40 17.80 12.84 20.08
C GLY A 40 17.69 11.41 19.52
N ILE A 41 16.55 11.10 18.88
CA ILE A 41 16.22 9.78 18.38
C ILE A 41 16.25 9.81 16.85
N LYS A 42 17.15 9.05 16.26
CA LYS A 42 17.24 8.89 14.79
C LYS A 42 16.20 7.91 14.25
N ASP A 43 16.04 6.78 14.92
CA ASP A 43 15.08 5.73 14.52
C ASP A 43 14.65 4.93 15.75
N VAL A 44 13.47 4.32 15.68
CA VAL A 44 12.95 3.39 16.68
C VAL A 44 12.56 2.11 15.96
N ILE A 45 13.12 0.99 16.40
CA ILE A 45 12.86 -0.33 15.81
C ILE A 45 12.45 -1.29 16.93
N ILE A 46 11.29 -1.91 16.76
CA ILE A 46 10.80 -2.98 17.61
C ILE A 46 11.29 -4.31 17.05
N ASP A 47 11.82 -5.19 17.88
CA ASP A 47 12.36 -6.51 17.49
C ASP A 47 13.29 -6.49 16.27
N PRO A 48 14.46 -5.83 16.34
CA PRO A 48 15.41 -5.76 15.21
C PRO A 48 15.92 -7.15 14.78
N SER A 49 15.82 -8.15 15.65
CA SER A 49 16.22 -9.53 15.38
C SER A 49 15.15 -10.36 14.70
N ASN A 50 13.92 -9.85 14.55
CA ASN A 50 12.74 -10.52 13.97
C ASN A 50 12.45 -11.89 14.64
N ARG A 51 12.50 -11.95 15.96
CA ARG A 51 12.22 -13.16 16.74
C ARG A 51 10.77 -13.26 17.19
N LEU A 52 10.05 -12.15 17.19
CA LEU A 52 8.63 -12.14 17.52
C LEU A 52 7.83 -12.67 16.31
N ALA A 53 6.81 -13.47 16.60
CA ALA A 53 5.88 -13.95 15.59
C ALA A 53 4.91 -12.83 15.19
N ASP A 54 5.43 -11.78 14.56
CA ASP A 54 4.67 -10.64 14.08
C ASP A 54 4.51 -10.70 12.57
N ILE A 55 3.26 -10.69 12.11
CA ILE A 55 2.92 -10.71 10.70
C ILE A 55 3.06 -9.29 10.10
N ASN A 56 2.79 -8.24 10.88
CA ASN A 56 2.84 -6.86 10.43
C ASN A 56 4.14 -6.18 10.83
N MET A 57 5.24 -6.57 10.23
CA MET A 57 6.56 -6.00 10.54
C MET A 57 6.77 -4.57 9.99
N LEU A 58 5.80 -4.01 9.29
CA LEU A 58 5.91 -2.66 8.73
C LEU A 58 5.80 -1.58 9.82
N ASP A 59 5.02 -1.83 10.86
CA ASP A 59 4.84 -0.93 12.01
C ASP A 59 5.89 -1.11 13.11
N ASN A 60 6.80 -2.07 12.97
CA ASN A 60 7.94 -2.25 13.86
C ASN A 60 9.00 -1.15 13.74
N ARG A 61 8.83 -0.20 12.83
CA ARG A 61 9.73 0.95 12.65
C ARG A 61 8.95 2.25 12.58
N LYS A 62 9.47 3.28 13.26
CA LYS A 62 8.92 4.64 13.17
C LYS A 62 8.96 5.18 11.74
N LYS A 63 10.03 4.91 10.99
CA LYS A 63 10.15 5.22 9.57
C LYS A 63 9.72 4.00 8.78
N GLY A 64 8.63 4.13 8.01
CA GLY A 64 8.16 3.06 7.13
C GLY A 64 9.27 2.59 6.18
N ASN A 65 9.35 1.28 5.97
CA ASN A 65 10.31 0.68 5.05
C ASN A 65 9.66 0.51 3.67
N VAL A 66 9.91 1.45 2.77
CA VAL A 66 9.39 1.42 1.39
C VAL A 66 10.49 1.01 0.43
N GLU A 67 10.23 -0.02 -0.36
CA GLU A 67 11.10 -0.48 -1.44
C GLU A 67 10.51 -0.07 -2.78
N VAL A 68 11.21 0.79 -3.50
CA VAL A 68 10.80 1.24 -4.84
C VAL A 68 11.48 0.36 -5.88
N ARG A 69 10.70 -0.14 -6.84
CA ARG A 69 11.18 -0.98 -7.95
C ARG A 69 10.56 -0.56 -9.29
N PHE A 70 11.23 -0.94 -10.36
CA PHE A 70 10.63 -0.88 -11.69
C PHE A 70 9.57 -1.98 -11.84
N ASP A 71 8.41 -1.65 -12.38
CA ASP A 71 7.34 -2.60 -12.64
C ASP A 71 7.59 -3.37 -13.94
N SER A 72 8.25 -4.50 -13.82
CA SER A 72 8.52 -5.44 -14.92
C SER A 72 7.47 -6.51 -15.08
N HIS A 73 6.38 -6.46 -14.33
CA HIS A 73 5.36 -7.53 -14.21
C HIS A 73 5.90 -8.83 -13.60
N ILE A 74 7.14 -8.85 -13.16
CA ILE A 74 7.76 -9.97 -12.45
C ILE A 74 7.89 -9.57 -10.99
N TYR A 75 7.03 -10.13 -10.15
CA TYR A 75 6.97 -9.76 -8.75
C TYR A 75 7.72 -10.77 -7.88
N PRO A 76 8.65 -10.31 -7.05
CA PRO A 76 9.32 -11.17 -6.08
C PRO A 76 8.33 -11.65 -5.01
N PRO A 77 8.67 -12.72 -4.25
CA PRO A 77 7.84 -13.20 -3.15
C PRO A 77 7.43 -12.08 -2.19
N VAL A 78 6.26 -12.23 -1.60
CA VAL A 78 5.68 -11.24 -0.66
C VAL A 78 6.64 -10.98 0.50
N SER A 79 6.76 -9.72 0.92
CA SER A 79 7.60 -9.31 2.05
C SER A 79 6.74 -8.83 3.21
N THR A 80 7.02 -9.34 4.41
CA THR A 80 6.42 -8.84 5.66
C THR A 80 7.14 -7.60 6.21
N LYS A 81 8.32 -7.26 5.67
CA LYS A 81 9.20 -6.20 6.20
C LYS A 81 9.14 -4.89 5.44
N LYS A 82 8.57 -4.90 4.23
CA LYS A 82 8.65 -3.75 3.31
C LYS A 82 7.32 -3.53 2.61
N TYR A 83 6.94 -2.27 2.52
CA TYR A 83 5.94 -1.83 1.56
C TYR A 83 6.60 -1.74 0.18
N ARG A 84 6.05 -2.37 -0.83
CA ARG A 84 6.60 -2.33 -2.19
C ARG A 84 5.83 -1.37 -3.06
N LEU A 85 6.60 -0.50 -3.70
CA LEU A 85 6.13 0.47 -4.68
C LEU A 85 6.78 0.16 -6.03
N TYR A 86 5.97 -0.06 -7.04
CA TYR A 86 6.41 -0.32 -8.40
C TYR A 86 6.07 0.85 -9.29
N LEU A 87 7.01 1.25 -10.12
CA LEU A 87 6.87 2.39 -11.02
C LEU A 87 7.22 1.97 -12.44
N ARG A 88 6.46 2.43 -13.42
CA ARG A 88 6.77 2.28 -14.84
C ARG A 88 6.24 3.46 -15.64
N PRO A 89 6.88 3.81 -16.77
CA PRO A 89 6.25 4.69 -17.75
C PRO A 89 5.02 4.01 -18.34
N ASP A 90 4.04 4.80 -18.71
CA ASP A 90 2.82 4.32 -19.34
C ASP A 90 2.53 5.19 -20.58
N ILE A 91 2.39 4.54 -21.72
CA ILE A 91 2.05 5.20 -22.99
C ILE A 91 0.80 4.51 -23.52
N TRP A 92 -0.21 5.29 -23.77
CA TRP A 92 -1.48 4.80 -24.25
C TRP A 92 -2.05 5.73 -25.33
N TRP A 93 -3.01 5.24 -26.08
CA TRP A 93 -3.73 6.01 -27.09
C TRP A 93 -5.22 5.73 -27.02
N ASN A 94 -6.01 6.78 -27.17
CA ASN A 94 -7.43 6.68 -27.47
C ASN A 94 -7.86 7.74 -28.49
N ALA A 95 -9.05 7.54 -29.06
CA ALA A 95 -9.54 8.42 -30.10
C ALA A 95 -9.93 9.82 -29.57
N TYR A 96 -10.27 9.95 -28.30
CA TYR A 96 -10.72 11.20 -27.67
C TYR A 96 -9.55 12.14 -27.33
N ASP A 97 -8.57 11.62 -26.60
CA ASP A 97 -7.43 12.42 -26.09
C ASP A 97 -6.19 12.33 -26.98
N GLY A 98 -6.15 11.39 -27.93
CA GLY A 98 -4.97 11.09 -28.72
C GLY A 98 -3.95 10.25 -27.95
N PHE A 99 -2.66 10.44 -28.23
CA PHE A 99 -1.58 9.82 -27.48
C PHE A 99 -1.51 10.39 -26.07
N LYS A 100 -1.33 9.49 -25.10
CA LYS A 100 -1.14 9.81 -23.68
C LYS A 100 0.21 9.32 -23.23
N VAL A 101 0.93 10.16 -22.52
CA VAL A 101 2.24 9.83 -21.93
C VAL A 101 2.15 10.05 -20.44
N GLY A 102 2.52 9.06 -19.66
CA GLY A 102 2.34 9.12 -18.22
C GLY A 102 3.21 8.18 -17.43
N MET A 103 2.84 8.01 -16.19
CA MET A 103 3.47 7.09 -15.25
C MET A 103 2.41 6.27 -14.54
N HIS A 104 2.75 5.02 -14.35
CA HIS A 104 2.00 4.09 -13.51
C HIS A 104 2.76 3.80 -12.24
N ALA A 105 2.07 3.90 -11.11
CA ALA A 105 2.57 3.52 -9.80
C ALA A 105 1.61 2.53 -9.18
N ASN A 106 2.09 1.40 -8.72
CA ASN A 106 1.30 0.50 -7.90
C ASN A 106 2.06 0.10 -6.65
N GLY A 107 1.34 -0.13 -5.57
CA GLY A 107 1.96 -0.50 -4.32
C GLY A 107 1.04 -1.35 -3.47
N ASN A 108 1.65 -2.20 -2.67
CA ASN A 108 0.92 -3.00 -1.69
C ASN A 108 1.82 -3.48 -0.56
N TYR A 109 1.20 -3.82 0.55
CA TYR A 109 1.83 -4.55 1.64
C TYR A 109 1.18 -5.93 1.74
N MET A 110 2.00 -6.97 1.67
CA MET A 110 1.58 -8.38 1.71
C MET A 110 0.49 -8.75 0.66
N GLY A 111 0.40 -7.99 -0.44
CA GLY A 111 -0.57 -8.23 -1.51
C GLY A 111 -2.01 -7.78 -1.22
N VAL A 112 -2.37 -7.50 0.03
CA VAL A 112 -3.77 -7.25 0.43
C VAL A 112 -3.99 -6.00 1.28
N LYS A 113 -2.94 -5.47 1.90
CA LYS A 113 -3.04 -4.27 2.73
C LYS A 113 -2.53 -3.05 1.99
N HIS A 114 -3.27 -1.95 2.10
CA HIS A 114 -2.92 -0.68 1.48
C HIS A 114 -2.49 -0.84 0.01
N ALA A 115 -3.24 -1.66 -0.73
CA ALA A 115 -2.98 -1.84 -2.15
C ALA A 115 -3.54 -0.65 -2.92
N PHE A 116 -2.71 -0.03 -3.75
CA PHE A 116 -3.15 1.03 -4.64
C PHE A 116 -2.55 0.86 -6.04
N SER A 117 -3.22 1.43 -7.01
CA SER A 117 -2.77 1.57 -8.38
C SER A 117 -3.13 2.99 -8.84
N LEU A 118 -2.15 3.76 -9.24
CA LEU A 118 -2.31 5.11 -9.76
C LEU A 118 -1.65 5.20 -11.13
N THR A 119 -2.40 5.62 -12.12
CA THR A 119 -1.85 6.00 -13.41
C THR A 119 -2.25 7.42 -13.72
N VAL A 120 -1.29 8.20 -14.17
CA VAL A 120 -1.47 9.61 -14.50
C VAL A 120 -0.93 9.83 -15.91
N TRP A 121 -1.69 10.50 -16.76
CA TRP A 121 -1.30 10.81 -18.13
C TRP A 121 -1.45 12.28 -18.45
N LEU A 122 -0.52 12.76 -19.26
CA LEU A 122 -0.66 13.97 -20.05
C LEU A 122 -1.22 13.60 -21.40
N ASN A 123 -2.33 14.21 -21.77
CA ASN A 123 -3.01 14.00 -23.03
C ASN A 123 -2.40 14.95 -24.08
N THR A 124 -1.77 14.39 -25.09
CA THR A 124 -1.05 15.21 -26.09
C THR A 124 -1.96 15.77 -27.16
N HIS A 125 -3.18 15.24 -27.29
CA HIS A 125 -4.13 15.52 -28.38
C HIS A 125 -3.57 15.17 -29.78
N MET A 126 -2.42 14.52 -29.86
CA MET A 126 -1.83 14.07 -31.10
C MET A 126 -2.57 12.82 -31.61
N ALA A 127 -2.88 12.80 -32.90
CA ALA A 127 -3.56 11.70 -33.56
C ALA A 127 -4.94 11.36 -32.95
N GLN A 128 -5.72 12.35 -32.53
CA GLN A 128 -7.12 12.17 -32.16
C GLN A 128 -7.92 11.57 -33.32
N GLY A 129 -8.86 10.68 -33.02
CA GLY A 129 -9.59 9.91 -34.01
C GLY A 129 -10.84 10.60 -34.52
N GLY A 130 -10.96 11.67 -35.06
CA GLY A 130 -12.10 12.43 -35.58
C GLY A 130 -13.36 11.64 -36.01
N ALA A 131 -13.84 11.86 -37.21
CA ALA A 131 -15.08 11.31 -37.74
C ALA A 131 -15.14 9.77 -37.75
N ARG A 132 -14.00 9.09 -37.86
CA ARG A 132 -13.91 7.62 -37.83
C ARG A 132 -14.47 6.99 -36.56
N TYR A 133 -14.41 7.72 -35.44
CA TYR A 133 -14.86 7.23 -34.12
C TYR A 133 -16.08 8.01 -33.61
N ASN A 134 -16.78 8.74 -34.48
CA ASN A 134 -17.92 9.59 -34.12
C ASN A 134 -17.64 10.62 -33.03
N ILE A 135 -16.39 11.07 -32.91
CA ILE A 135 -16.00 12.12 -31.97
C ILE A 135 -16.09 13.47 -32.67
N GLY A 136 -17.06 14.26 -32.27
CA GLY A 136 -17.25 15.60 -32.79
C GLY A 136 -16.10 16.54 -32.46
N LYS A 137 -15.80 17.51 -33.31
CA LYS A 137 -14.74 18.51 -33.10
C LYS A 137 -14.90 19.27 -31.77
N GLU A 138 -16.12 19.54 -31.35
CA GLU A 138 -16.40 20.21 -30.07
C GLU A 138 -16.05 19.34 -28.85
N ALA A 139 -16.27 18.02 -28.93
CA ALA A 139 -15.85 17.10 -27.90
C ALA A 139 -14.31 17.01 -27.81
N GLN A 140 -13.65 16.97 -28.96
CA GLN A 140 -12.17 16.97 -29.02
C GLN A 140 -11.56 18.22 -28.40
N LYS A 141 -12.15 19.40 -28.64
CA LYS A 141 -11.69 20.66 -28.03
C LYS A 141 -11.88 20.69 -26.51
N LYS A 142 -12.86 19.96 -25.98
CA LYS A 142 -13.10 19.85 -24.53
C LYS A 142 -12.24 18.80 -23.84
N ALA A 143 -11.47 18.01 -24.59
CA ALA A 143 -10.55 17.03 -24.02
C ALA A 143 -9.54 17.75 -23.12
N GLY A 144 -9.44 17.31 -21.87
CA GLY A 144 -8.49 17.88 -20.92
C GLY A 144 -7.05 17.44 -21.20
N TYR A 145 -6.06 18.22 -20.77
CA TYR A 145 -4.65 17.87 -20.90
C TYR A 145 -4.17 16.81 -19.91
N PHE A 146 -5.03 16.42 -19.00
CA PHE A 146 -4.69 15.53 -17.91
C PHE A 146 -5.75 14.45 -17.75
N SER A 147 -5.30 13.22 -17.51
CA SER A 147 -6.17 12.08 -17.19
C SER A 147 -5.55 11.27 -16.07
N TYR A 148 -6.37 10.63 -15.27
CA TYR A 148 -5.88 9.73 -14.24
C TYR A 148 -6.82 8.57 -13.98
N ARG A 149 -6.27 7.52 -13.40
CA ARG A 149 -7.00 6.42 -12.78
C ARG A 149 -6.35 6.08 -11.45
N PHE A 150 -7.14 6.01 -10.40
CA PHE A 150 -6.72 5.64 -9.07
C PHE A 150 -7.62 4.54 -8.52
N ASP A 151 -7.01 3.46 -8.11
CA ASP A 151 -7.65 2.35 -7.42
C ASP A 151 -6.98 2.16 -6.07
N TYR A 152 -7.75 2.01 -5.00
CA TYR A 152 -7.25 1.72 -3.67
C TYR A 152 -8.09 0.63 -3.02
N SER A 153 -7.42 -0.29 -2.34
CA SER A 153 -8.09 -1.31 -1.52
C SER A 153 -7.30 -1.61 -0.26
N ASN A 154 -8.03 -1.88 0.82
CA ASN A 154 -7.43 -2.24 2.09
C ASN A 154 -8.32 -3.19 2.88
N ALA A 155 -7.73 -4.25 3.43
CA ALA A 155 -8.40 -5.14 4.37
C ALA A 155 -8.62 -4.41 5.70
N ILE A 156 -9.87 -4.29 6.14
CA ILE A 156 -10.27 -3.58 7.37
C ILE A 156 -10.70 -4.55 8.48
N ASP A 157 -10.02 -5.67 8.59
CA ASP A 157 -10.34 -6.76 9.52
C ASP A 157 -10.42 -6.34 10.98
N LYS A 158 -9.72 -5.28 11.36
CA LYS A 158 -9.78 -4.71 12.73
C LYS A 158 -11.15 -4.09 13.05
N VAL A 159 -11.83 -3.53 12.05
CA VAL A 159 -13.15 -2.88 12.19
C VAL A 159 -14.25 -3.88 11.84
N MET A 160 -14.08 -4.59 10.75
CA MET A 160 -15.05 -5.56 10.25
C MET A 160 -14.34 -6.79 9.70
N LYS A 161 -14.47 -7.94 10.36
CA LYS A 161 -13.81 -9.19 9.97
C LYS A 161 -14.13 -9.59 8.52
N ARG A 162 -13.12 -10.03 7.78
CA ARG A 162 -13.19 -10.49 6.39
C ARG A 162 -13.78 -9.45 5.44
N THR A 163 -13.47 -8.18 5.67
CA THR A 163 -14.01 -7.08 4.86
C THR A 163 -12.86 -6.29 4.25
N THR A 164 -13.00 -6.01 2.97
CA THR A 164 -12.09 -5.14 2.22
C THR A 164 -12.82 -3.88 1.82
N PHE A 165 -12.26 -2.74 2.18
CA PHE A 165 -12.66 -1.44 1.67
C PHE A 165 -12.03 -1.23 0.30
N TYR A 166 -12.77 -0.64 -0.63
CA TYR A 166 -12.24 -0.19 -1.91
C TYR A 166 -12.72 1.20 -2.28
N PHE A 167 -11.84 1.91 -2.96
CA PHE A 167 -12.10 3.21 -3.56
C PHE A 167 -11.54 3.21 -4.98
N HIS A 168 -12.33 3.69 -5.93
CA HIS A 168 -11.93 3.86 -7.31
C HIS A 168 -12.30 5.26 -7.76
N SER A 169 -11.35 5.95 -8.40
CA SER A 169 -11.54 7.27 -8.98
C SER A 169 -10.83 7.31 -10.34
N ARG A 170 -11.50 7.84 -11.33
CA ARG A 170 -10.88 8.05 -12.64
C ARG A 170 -11.44 9.28 -13.32
N TRP A 171 -10.59 9.91 -14.10
CA TRP A 171 -10.95 10.90 -15.09
C TRP A 171 -10.29 10.49 -16.41
N LEU A 172 -11.05 9.86 -17.28
CA LEU A 172 -10.62 9.35 -18.57
C LEU A 172 -11.66 9.72 -19.63
N ASP A 173 -11.18 10.14 -20.81
CA ASP A 173 -12.04 10.41 -21.98
C ASP A 173 -13.15 11.45 -21.69
N GLY A 174 -12.85 12.44 -20.85
CA GLY A 174 -13.82 13.43 -20.39
C GLY A 174 -14.90 12.90 -19.44
N CYS A 175 -14.76 11.66 -18.99
CA CYS A 175 -15.70 11.01 -18.05
C CYS A 175 -15.08 10.89 -16.65
N GLU A 176 -15.78 11.41 -15.67
CA GLU A 176 -15.46 11.23 -14.26
C GLU A 176 -16.23 10.04 -13.69
N MET A 177 -15.55 9.23 -12.89
CA MET A 177 -16.17 8.14 -12.16
C MET A 177 -15.56 7.99 -10.78
N TYR A 178 -16.44 7.83 -9.79
CA TYR A 178 -16.07 7.52 -8.41
C TYR A 178 -16.86 6.30 -7.95
N LYS A 179 -16.17 5.36 -7.31
CA LYS A 179 -16.79 4.20 -6.66
C LYS A 179 -16.19 4.00 -5.29
N ILE A 180 -17.02 3.80 -4.31
CA ILE A 180 -16.62 3.46 -2.95
C ILE A 180 -17.46 2.27 -2.49
N GLY A 181 -16.85 1.34 -1.76
CA GLY A 181 -17.61 0.21 -1.25
C GLY A 181 -16.84 -0.70 -0.33
N LEU A 182 -17.56 -1.71 0.13
CA LEU A 182 -17.07 -2.75 1.02
C LEU A 182 -17.38 -4.12 0.39
N VAL A 183 -16.38 -4.98 0.37
CA VAL A 183 -16.54 -6.38 -0.03
C VAL A 183 -16.36 -7.25 1.20
N LYS A 184 -17.41 -7.94 1.63
CA LYS A 184 -17.38 -8.86 2.76
C LYS A 184 -17.37 -10.30 2.25
N GLN A 185 -16.40 -11.08 2.72
CA GLN A 185 -16.31 -12.50 2.44
C GLN A 185 -17.02 -13.28 3.55
N PHE A 186 -18.03 -14.05 3.19
CA PHE A 186 -18.69 -14.99 4.12
C PHE A 186 -17.96 -16.34 4.08
N PRO A 187 -17.79 -17.01 5.23
CA PRO A 187 -17.26 -18.36 5.23
C PRO A 187 -18.20 -19.25 4.42
N LYS A 188 -17.64 -20.05 3.52
CA LYS A 188 -18.40 -21.16 2.95
C LYS A 188 -18.72 -22.10 4.11
N ASN A 189 -20.00 -22.29 4.40
CA ASN A 189 -20.40 -23.42 5.23
C ASN A 189 -20.04 -24.67 4.45
N PHE A 190 -19.03 -25.39 4.85
CA PHE A 190 -18.88 -26.78 4.46
C PHE A 190 -20.01 -27.54 5.18
N SER A 191 -21.16 -27.62 4.56
CA SER A 191 -22.06 -28.73 4.82
C SER A 191 -21.37 -29.94 4.19
N GLY A 192 -20.54 -30.62 4.95
CA GLY A 192 -20.09 -31.95 4.60
C GLY A 192 -21.32 -32.88 4.71
N ASP A 193 -21.95 -33.13 3.59
CA ASP A 193 -22.77 -34.32 3.47
C ASP A 193 -21.80 -35.50 3.58
N ILE A 194 -21.87 -36.19 4.71
CA ILE A 194 -21.27 -37.51 4.98
C ILE A 194 -22.22 -38.55 4.36
#